data_c6494ded7f1b9813404b035676b21046
#
_entry.id   c6494ded7f1b9813404b035676b21046
#
_cell.length_a   1.000
_cell.length_b   1.000
_cell.length_c   1.000
_cell.angle_alpha   90.00
_cell.angle_beta   90.00
_cell.angle_gamma   90.00
#
_symmetry.space_group_name_H-M   'P 1'
#
loop_
_entity.id
_entity.type
_entity.pdbx_description
1 polymer ?
#
loop_
_entity_poly.entity_id
_entity_poly.type
_entity_poly.pdbx_seq_one_letter_code
_entity_poly.pdbx_strand_id
1 'polypeptide(L)'
;MKLLLSLLCSLFCANVLYGAEDPFLREPVTEGIKAIYDLEYGKAQRIFDQLKKDHPDSPVGYGMTAIRAWHELLFSARNMAIYKYGIPTPFDDVEPQRNKSTSAIEKTFTDANKQLEDFCDTLLKKNPQNPLALYFKGVVYENLSTQALTLTRSKSQALAHAKEAGKIHRHLLELDPNFFDAKTSTAVPEYVIGSNILLKFFSIFLGVRGDKEGAIAKLEEVGKKGIYRATDAKVVLALLEAWKGDPKRAITLFESMRSAHPRNFMYDISLAIAYEEAARDSKSAIRVYQGLLRDLPSKAPGIQPGEIHLRIAKNYMILGDSTQAFEQFQQAAQTNQADPETKPLAFYGMAGIYEDREDKANAKKYYRLVAEYTGPTALIQDEIKRAKRKSR
;
A
#
# COMPACT_ATOMS: atom_id res chain seq x y z
N MET A 1 8.75 35.16 49.05
CA MET A 1 9.53 33.92 48.78
C MET A 1 8.70 32.72 48.32
N LYS A 2 7.41 32.62 48.66
CA LYS A 2 6.53 31.53 48.17
C LYS A 2 5.94 31.75 46.78
N LEU A 3 5.86 33.00 46.29
CA LEU A 3 5.37 33.32 44.93
C LEU A 3 6.44 33.10 43.82
N LEU A 4 7.72 33.19 44.13
CA LEU A 4 8.79 32.95 43.16
C LEU A 4 9.02 31.46 42.89
N LEU A 5 8.75 30.57 43.85
CA LEU A 5 8.85 29.12 43.64
C LEU A 5 7.72 28.55 42.78
N SER A 6 6.52 29.15 42.80
CA SER A 6 5.41 28.68 41.96
C SER A 6 5.54 29.07 40.48
N LEU A 7 6.25 30.19 40.18
CA LEU A 7 6.55 30.60 38.82
C LEU A 7 7.69 29.77 38.17
N LEU A 8 8.65 29.32 38.99
CA LEU A 8 9.72 28.44 38.51
C LEU A 8 9.24 27.01 38.23
N CYS A 9 8.27 26.49 38.99
CA CYS A 9 7.64 25.20 38.69
C CYS A 9 6.75 25.22 37.43
N SER A 10 6.08 26.35 37.17
CA SER A 10 5.26 26.47 35.97
C SER A 10 6.09 26.65 34.65
N LEU A 11 7.32 27.15 34.76
CA LEU A 11 8.27 27.26 33.64
C LEU A 11 9.02 25.93 33.38
N PHE A 12 9.11 25.03 34.34
CA PHE A 12 9.71 23.70 34.15
C PHE A 12 8.72 22.63 33.66
N CYS A 13 7.41 22.82 33.87
CA CYS A 13 6.38 21.93 33.34
C CYS A 13 5.98 22.25 31.89
N ALA A 14 6.43 23.39 31.31
CA ALA A 14 6.13 23.77 29.94
C ALA A 14 7.07 23.13 28.87
N ASN A 15 8.06 22.34 29.30
CA ASN A 15 9.05 21.76 28.40
C ASN A 15 8.96 20.23 28.21
N VAL A 16 7.83 19.60 28.48
CA VAL A 16 7.63 18.16 28.29
C VAL A 16 6.59 17.84 27.19
N LEU A 17 6.09 18.83 26.48
CA LEU A 17 5.28 18.63 25.28
C LEU A 17 6.20 18.70 24.06
N TYR A 18 6.73 17.68 23.65
CA TYR A 18 7.59 17.71 22.62
C TYR A 18 8.19 16.68 21.87
N GLY A 19 7.90 16.30 20.92
CA GLY A 19 8.61 15.65 19.91
C GLY A 19 8.01 15.84 18.49
N ALA A 20 6.73 16.10 18.42
CA ALA A 20 5.98 16.19 17.18
C ALA A 20 5.88 17.61 16.60
N GLU A 21 6.28 18.64 17.37
CA GLU A 21 6.01 20.04 17.03
C GLU A 21 7.23 20.95 17.01
N ASP A 22 8.39 20.47 16.58
CA ASP A 22 9.45 21.39 16.18
C ASP A 22 9.02 22.01 14.83
N PRO A 23 8.66 23.30 14.79
CA PRO A 23 8.23 23.95 13.55
C PRO A 23 9.29 23.90 12.46
N PHE A 24 10.57 23.87 12.84
CA PHE A 24 11.70 23.78 11.90
C PHE A 24 11.84 22.41 11.24
N LEU A 25 11.34 21.33 11.88
CA LEU A 25 11.29 20.00 11.30
C LEU A 25 10.06 19.76 10.45
N ARG A 26 8.97 20.46 10.72
CA ARG A 26 7.67 20.21 10.09
C ARG A 26 7.66 20.47 8.60
N GLU A 27 8.22 21.58 8.14
CA GLU A 27 8.22 21.94 6.73
C GLU A 27 9.04 20.97 5.87
N PRO A 28 10.33 20.66 6.18
CA PRO A 28 11.11 19.69 5.45
C PRO A 28 10.49 18.29 5.47
N VAL A 29 9.93 17.86 6.59
CA VAL A 29 9.23 16.57 6.70
C VAL A 29 8.01 16.53 5.78
N THR A 30 7.19 17.59 5.76
CA THR A 30 6.00 17.68 4.91
C THR A 30 6.39 17.67 3.43
N GLU A 31 7.45 18.41 3.04
CA GLU A 31 7.95 18.40 1.67
C GLU A 31 8.52 17.04 1.27
N GLY A 32 9.28 16.40 2.15
CA GLY A 32 9.81 15.06 1.93
C GLY A 32 8.71 14.01 1.78
N ILE A 33 7.68 14.05 2.61
CA ILE A 33 6.49 13.20 2.51
C ILE A 33 5.80 13.44 1.17
N LYS A 34 5.56 14.70 0.80
CA LYS A 34 4.98 15.02 -0.51
C LYS A 34 5.80 14.43 -1.65
N ALA A 35 7.12 14.54 -1.60
CA ALA A 35 8.01 13.97 -2.60
C ALA A 35 7.91 12.43 -2.66
N ILE A 36 7.77 11.73 -1.52
CA ILE A 36 7.53 10.27 -1.49
C ILE A 36 6.26 9.94 -2.28
N TYR A 37 5.16 10.63 -1.99
CA TYR A 37 3.87 10.35 -2.62
C TYR A 37 3.78 10.85 -4.06
N ASP A 38 4.61 11.80 -4.46
CA ASP A 38 4.78 12.22 -5.86
C ASP A 38 5.76 11.31 -6.64
N LEU A 39 6.23 10.21 -6.03
CA LEU A 39 7.19 9.24 -6.56
C LEU A 39 8.58 9.85 -6.84
N GLU A 40 8.91 10.97 -6.22
CA GLU A 40 10.17 11.69 -6.33
C GLU A 40 11.17 11.23 -5.23
N TYR A 41 11.44 9.90 -5.13
CA TYR A 41 12.23 9.32 -4.05
C TYR A 41 13.63 9.92 -3.89
N GLY A 42 14.28 10.30 -5.01
CA GLY A 42 15.58 10.99 -4.96
C GLY A 42 15.51 12.39 -4.35
N LYS A 43 14.40 13.13 -4.57
CA LYS A 43 14.16 14.42 -3.92
C LYS A 43 13.91 14.22 -2.41
N ALA A 44 13.05 13.28 -2.04
CA ALA A 44 12.78 12.95 -0.65
C ALA A 44 14.06 12.56 0.10
N GLN A 45 14.95 11.75 -0.52
CA GLN A 45 16.22 11.35 0.08
C GLN A 45 17.11 12.55 0.38
N ARG A 46 17.26 13.49 -0.56
CA ARG A 46 18.08 14.70 -0.32
C ARG A 46 17.56 15.53 0.85
N ILE A 47 16.25 15.68 0.96
CA ILE A 47 15.62 16.40 2.08
C ILE A 47 15.94 15.69 3.42
N PHE A 48 15.79 14.37 3.48
CA PHE A 48 16.05 13.63 4.71
C PHE A 48 17.52 13.52 5.07
N ASP A 49 18.42 13.50 4.08
CA ASP A 49 19.87 13.59 4.34
C ASP A 49 20.26 14.96 4.88
N GLN A 50 19.59 16.04 4.44
CA GLN A 50 19.77 17.36 5.01
C GLN A 50 19.26 17.40 6.47
N LEU A 51 18.07 16.83 6.73
CA LEU A 51 17.56 16.72 8.10
C LEU A 51 18.51 15.98 9.06
N LYS A 52 19.19 14.92 8.60
CA LYS A 52 20.19 14.21 9.42
C LYS A 52 21.40 15.07 9.75
N LYS A 53 21.78 15.98 8.84
CA LYS A 53 22.92 16.90 9.06
C LYS A 53 22.56 18.05 9.98
N ASP A 54 21.38 18.63 9.80
CA ASP A 54 20.92 19.79 10.55
C ASP A 54 20.48 19.42 11.97
N HIS A 55 19.97 18.18 12.14
CA HIS A 55 19.45 17.66 13.41
C HIS A 55 20.04 16.27 13.73
N PRO A 56 21.37 16.18 13.98
CA PRO A 56 22.05 14.89 14.14
C PRO A 56 21.59 14.08 15.36
N ASP A 57 20.98 14.73 16.34
CA ASP A 57 20.45 14.09 17.56
C ASP A 57 18.97 13.67 17.41
N SER A 58 18.34 13.96 16.28
CA SER A 58 16.93 13.62 16.02
C SER A 58 16.80 12.34 15.18
N PRO A 59 15.91 11.41 15.54
CA PRO A 59 15.65 10.22 14.74
C PRO A 59 14.81 10.50 13.48
N VAL A 60 14.28 11.73 13.30
CA VAL A 60 13.33 12.08 12.23
C VAL A 60 13.94 11.85 10.84
N GLY A 61 15.15 12.36 10.57
CA GLY A 61 15.79 12.17 9.27
C GLY A 61 16.06 10.69 8.93
N TYR A 62 16.42 9.88 9.92
CA TYR A 62 16.60 8.43 9.78
C TYR A 62 15.25 7.73 9.55
N GLY A 63 14.24 8.08 10.35
CA GLY A 63 12.90 7.53 10.25
C GLY A 63 12.25 7.79 8.90
N MET A 64 12.33 9.03 8.43
CA MET A 64 11.80 9.40 7.11
C MET A 64 12.57 8.73 5.97
N THR A 65 13.89 8.50 6.12
CA THR A 65 14.66 7.69 5.16
C THR A 65 14.15 6.25 5.10
N ALA A 66 13.85 5.63 6.25
CA ALA A 66 13.31 4.26 6.28
C ALA A 66 11.90 4.17 5.69
N ILE A 67 11.03 5.15 5.98
CA ILE A 67 9.69 5.25 5.37
C ILE A 67 9.81 5.40 3.85
N ARG A 68 10.66 6.31 3.35
CA ARG A 68 10.91 6.47 1.91
C ARG A 68 11.38 5.17 1.27
N ALA A 69 12.37 4.49 1.89
CA ALA A 69 12.91 3.24 1.36
C ALA A 69 11.84 2.15 1.30
N TRP A 70 10.92 2.11 2.25
CA TRP A 70 9.77 1.22 2.24
C TRP A 70 8.83 1.52 1.05
N HIS A 71 8.47 2.77 0.84
CA HIS A 71 7.61 3.17 -0.29
C HIS A 71 8.25 2.84 -1.65
N GLU A 72 9.55 3.11 -1.81
CA GLU A 72 10.28 2.77 -3.02
C GLU A 72 10.35 1.27 -3.26
N LEU A 73 10.52 0.48 -2.20
CA LEU A 73 10.54 -0.97 -2.27
C LEU A 73 9.17 -1.53 -2.70
N LEU A 74 8.09 -1.09 -2.09
CA LEU A 74 6.73 -1.48 -2.47
C LEU A 74 6.45 -1.17 -3.94
N PHE A 75 6.80 0.05 -4.37
CA PHE A 75 6.61 0.49 -5.74
C PHE A 75 7.41 -0.36 -6.73
N SER A 76 8.69 -0.58 -6.46
CA SER A 76 9.59 -1.34 -7.33
C SER A 76 9.26 -2.83 -7.39
N ALA A 77 8.79 -3.39 -6.29
CA ALA A 77 8.34 -4.79 -6.22
C ALA A 77 6.96 -5.01 -6.86
N ARG A 78 6.36 -3.99 -7.47
CA ARG A 78 4.99 -4.00 -8.01
C ARG A 78 3.91 -4.33 -6.97
N ASN A 79 4.24 -4.24 -5.68
CA ASN A 79 3.34 -4.58 -4.59
C ASN A 79 2.45 -3.40 -4.15
N MET A 80 2.67 -2.21 -4.70
CA MET A 80 1.73 -1.08 -4.55
C MET A 80 0.52 -1.20 -5.48
N ALA A 81 0.58 -2.07 -6.46
CA ALA A 81 -0.52 -2.30 -7.36
C ALA A 81 -1.58 -3.18 -6.70
N ILE A 82 -2.60 -2.53 -6.19
CA ILE A 82 -3.78 -3.16 -5.58
C ILE A 82 -4.43 -4.16 -6.52
N TYR A 83 -4.28 -3.98 -7.84
CA TYR A 83 -4.87 -4.87 -8.84
C TYR A 83 -4.39 -6.33 -8.78
N LYS A 84 -3.18 -6.58 -8.23
CA LYS A 84 -2.70 -7.96 -8.01
C LYS A 84 -3.42 -8.67 -6.88
N TYR A 85 -4.09 -7.93 -6.05
CA TYR A 85 -4.71 -8.46 -4.85
C TYR A 85 -6.24 -8.59 -4.96
N GLY A 86 -6.84 -8.13 -6.10
CA GLY A 86 -8.27 -7.86 -6.10
C GLY A 86 -8.59 -6.85 -5.00
N ILE A 87 -9.82 -6.56 -4.63
CA ILE A 87 -10.06 -5.91 -3.34
C ILE A 87 -9.78 -6.96 -2.26
N PRO A 88 -8.79 -6.69 -1.45
CA PRO A 88 -7.77 -7.66 -1.23
C PRO A 88 -8.01 -8.41 0.02
N THR A 89 -7.55 -9.56 0.02
CA THR A 89 -6.95 -10.03 1.25
C THR A 89 -5.45 -9.76 1.12
N PRO A 90 -4.81 -9.06 2.05
CA PRO A 90 -3.35 -8.95 2.11
C PRO A 90 -2.68 -10.32 2.30
N PHE A 91 -3.42 -11.39 2.09
CA PHE A 91 -3.13 -12.76 2.38
C PHE A 91 -3.17 -13.67 1.15
N ASP A 92 -3.47 -13.13 -0.05
CA ASP A 92 -3.48 -13.92 -1.27
C ASP A 92 -2.06 -14.27 -1.69
N ASP A 93 -1.86 -15.52 -2.12
CA ASP A 93 -0.56 -16.12 -2.41
C ASP A 93 -0.01 -15.70 -3.79
N VAL A 94 0.11 -14.40 -4.05
CA VAL A 94 0.75 -13.89 -5.26
C VAL A 94 2.26 -13.78 -5.01
N GLU A 95 3.06 -14.54 -5.75
CA GLU A 95 4.53 -14.43 -5.63
C GLU A 95 5.02 -13.06 -6.11
N PRO A 96 5.84 -12.36 -5.29
CA PRO A 96 6.43 -11.10 -5.70
C PRO A 96 7.42 -11.34 -6.84
N GLN A 97 7.33 -10.53 -7.90
CA GLN A 97 8.34 -10.58 -8.97
C GLN A 97 9.65 -9.96 -8.46
N ARG A 98 10.62 -10.83 -8.18
CA ARG A 98 11.98 -10.40 -7.83
C ARG A 98 12.83 -10.26 -9.10
N ASN A 99 13.39 -9.09 -9.31
CA ASN A 99 14.40 -8.82 -10.33
C ASN A 99 15.67 -8.23 -9.68
N LYS A 100 16.77 -8.11 -10.45
CA LYS A 100 18.04 -7.54 -9.93
C LYS A 100 17.90 -6.10 -9.40
N SER A 101 16.98 -5.32 -9.95
CA SER A 101 16.70 -3.95 -9.49
C SER A 101 16.07 -3.93 -8.11
N THR A 102 15.13 -4.86 -7.84
CA THR A 102 14.51 -5.00 -6.51
C THR A 102 15.52 -5.35 -5.43
N SER A 103 16.53 -6.16 -5.74
CA SER A 103 17.56 -6.58 -4.78
C SER A 103 18.38 -5.42 -4.21
N ALA A 104 18.74 -4.42 -5.04
CA ALA A 104 19.45 -3.22 -4.57
C ALA A 104 18.55 -2.34 -3.67
N ILE A 105 17.27 -2.23 -4.03
CA ILE A 105 16.29 -1.45 -3.25
C ILE A 105 15.96 -2.17 -1.93
N GLU A 106 15.85 -3.49 -1.94
CA GLU A 106 15.72 -4.30 -0.72
C GLU A 106 16.90 -4.09 0.24
N LYS A 107 18.12 -4.02 -0.29
CA LYS A 107 19.30 -3.69 0.52
C LYS A 107 19.20 -2.29 1.12
N THR A 108 18.82 -1.29 0.32
CA THR A 108 18.62 0.09 0.79
C THR A 108 17.57 0.15 1.91
N PHE A 109 16.48 -0.58 1.78
CA PHE A 109 15.45 -0.68 2.80
C PHE A 109 15.99 -1.34 4.09
N THR A 110 16.70 -2.44 3.97
CA THR A 110 17.26 -3.17 5.12
C THR A 110 18.27 -2.30 5.86
N ASP A 111 19.19 -1.66 5.13
CA ASP A 111 20.20 -0.79 5.71
C ASP A 111 19.58 0.44 6.41
N ALA A 112 18.56 1.06 5.81
CA ALA A 112 17.87 2.21 6.39
C ALA A 112 17.12 1.84 7.69
N ASN A 113 16.41 0.70 7.70
CA ASN A 113 15.72 0.25 8.91
C ASN A 113 16.71 -0.13 10.04
N LYS A 114 17.83 -0.78 9.69
CA LYS A 114 18.86 -1.11 10.68
C LYS A 114 19.49 0.15 11.28
N GLN A 115 19.86 1.12 10.45
CA GLN A 115 20.42 2.41 10.94
C GLN A 115 19.44 3.13 11.86
N LEU A 116 18.15 3.14 11.51
CA LEU A 116 17.10 3.73 12.34
C LEU A 116 16.96 3.00 13.67
N GLU A 117 16.95 1.66 13.66
CA GLU A 117 16.84 0.86 14.88
C GLU A 117 18.02 1.11 15.83
N ASP A 118 19.25 1.03 15.32
CA ASP A 118 20.48 1.26 16.10
C ASP A 118 20.49 2.69 16.70
N PHE A 119 20.00 3.69 15.93
CA PHE A 119 19.91 5.07 16.41
C PHE A 119 18.87 5.23 17.50
N CYS A 120 17.66 4.68 17.31
CA CYS A 120 16.60 4.70 18.31
C CYS A 120 17.03 3.99 19.60
N ASP A 121 17.71 2.86 19.51
CA ASP A 121 18.22 2.13 20.67
C ASP A 121 19.24 2.96 21.46
N THR A 122 20.09 3.73 20.77
CA THR A 122 21.03 4.65 21.40
C THR A 122 20.32 5.77 22.16
N LEU A 123 19.25 6.32 21.59
CA LEU A 123 18.44 7.35 22.27
C LEU A 123 17.66 6.78 23.45
N LEU A 124 17.08 5.58 23.30
CA LEU A 124 16.29 4.93 24.36
C LEU A 124 17.16 4.45 25.54
N LYS A 125 18.44 4.13 25.33
CA LYS A 125 19.40 3.89 26.42
C LYS A 125 19.63 5.13 27.27
N LYS A 126 19.62 6.34 26.65
CA LYS A 126 19.78 7.62 27.37
C LYS A 126 18.47 8.09 28.00
N ASN A 127 17.36 7.95 27.28
CA ASN A 127 16.03 8.30 27.73
C ASN A 127 15.00 7.26 27.27
N PRO A 128 14.62 6.27 28.12
CA PRO A 128 13.68 5.20 27.78
C PRO A 128 12.28 5.69 27.38
N GLN A 129 11.92 6.92 27.70
CA GLN A 129 10.63 7.53 27.40
C GLN A 129 10.71 8.56 26.26
N ASN A 130 11.79 8.58 25.47
CA ASN A 130 11.90 9.49 24.33
C ASN A 130 10.81 9.19 23.28
N PRO A 131 9.82 10.10 23.06
CA PRO A 131 8.66 9.80 22.25
C PRO A 131 8.99 9.54 20.78
N LEU A 132 9.91 10.33 20.20
CA LEU A 132 10.33 10.16 18.81
C LEU A 132 11.09 8.85 18.60
N ALA A 133 11.98 8.48 19.55
CA ALA A 133 12.71 7.23 19.47
C ALA A 133 11.78 6.02 19.62
N LEU A 134 10.78 6.07 20.51
CA LEU A 134 9.74 5.05 20.63
C LEU A 134 8.93 4.94 19.34
N TYR A 135 8.48 6.07 18.79
CA TYR A 135 7.70 6.09 17.58
C TYR A 135 8.48 5.45 16.41
N PHE A 136 9.66 5.95 16.11
CA PHE A 136 10.43 5.45 14.98
C PHE A 136 10.96 4.03 15.17
N LYS A 137 11.18 3.59 16.42
CA LYS A 137 11.45 2.17 16.68
C LYS A 137 10.23 1.29 16.35
N GLY A 138 9.03 1.74 16.69
CA GLY A 138 7.79 1.08 16.26
C GLY A 138 7.64 1.04 14.73
N VAL A 139 7.99 2.12 14.02
CA VAL A 139 8.00 2.18 12.54
C VAL A 139 8.95 1.15 11.93
N VAL A 140 10.12 0.88 12.52
CA VAL A 140 11.00 -0.22 12.06
C VAL A 140 10.24 -1.54 12.02
N TYR A 141 9.57 -1.89 13.11
CA TYR A 141 8.82 -3.14 13.18
C TYR A 141 7.57 -3.17 12.31
N GLU A 142 6.90 -2.03 12.07
CA GLU A 142 5.85 -1.92 11.05
C GLU A 142 6.37 -2.23 9.66
N ASN A 143 7.51 -1.64 9.28
CA ASN A 143 8.16 -1.86 8.00
C ASN A 143 8.56 -3.33 7.82
N LEU A 144 9.19 -3.95 8.82
CA LEU A 144 9.57 -5.36 8.81
C LEU A 144 8.35 -6.29 8.75
N SER A 145 7.27 -5.96 9.48
CA SER A 145 6.01 -6.69 9.41
C SER A 145 5.42 -6.69 8.02
N THR A 146 5.36 -5.51 7.40
CA THR A 146 4.78 -5.36 6.07
C THR A 146 5.67 -6.01 5.00
N GLN A 147 7.01 -5.92 5.14
CA GLN A 147 7.96 -6.65 4.28
C GLN A 147 7.74 -8.17 4.40
N ALA A 148 7.64 -8.69 5.63
CA ALA A 148 7.41 -10.10 5.87
C ALA A 148 6.09 -10.59 5.26
N LEU A 149 5.05 -9.77 5.30
CA LEU A 149 3.75 -10.08 4.72
C LEU A 149 3.75 -10.02 3.19
N THR A 150 4.35 -8.99 2.61
CA THR A 150 4.20 -8.68 1.17
C THR A 150 5.30 -9.27 0.30
N LEU A 151 6.54 -9.34 0.79
CA LEU A 151 7.70 -9.77 0.01
C LEU A 151 8.19 -11.16 0.37
N THR A 152 8.37 -11.48 1.65
CA THR A 152 8.87 -12.78 2.06
C THR A 152 7.78 -13.81 2.33
N ARG A 153 6.51 -13.39 2.37
CA ARG A 153 5.32 -14.23 2.59
C ARG A 153 5.35 -15.01 3.91
N SER A 154 6.10 -14.54 4.89
CA SER A 154 6.20 -15.15 6.22
C SER A 154 5.15 -14.57 7.17
N LYS A 155 3.97 -15.18 7.24
CA LYS A 155 2.87 -14.76 8.12
C LYS A 155 3.28 -14.76 9.61
N SER A 156 4.13 -15.69 10.03
CA SER A 156 4.62 -15.77 11.42
C SER A 156 5.54 -14.60 11.77
N GLN A 157 6.50 -14.26 10.90
CA GLN A 157 7.38 -13.11 11.09
C GLN A 157 6.59 -11.80 11.03
N ALA A 158 5.67 -11.65 10.06
CA ALA A 158 4.81 -10.49 9.96
C ALA A 158 4.04 -10.25 11.27
N LEU A 159 3.43 -11.30 11.83
CA LEU A 159 2.70 -11.20 13.10
C LEU A 159 3.62 -10.87 14.28
N ALA A 160 4.82 -11.46 14.35
CA ALA A 160 5.78 -11.17 15.41
C ALA A 160 6.19 -9.69 15.40
N HIS A 161 6.56 -9.17 14.23
CA HIS A 161 6.91 -7.76 14.07
C HIS A 161 5.71 -6.82 14.33
N ALA A 162 4.52 -7.15 13.87
CA ALA A 162 3.31 -6.35 14.14
C ALA A 162 3.00 -6.27 15.64
N LYS A 163 3.19 -7.37 16.39
CA LYS A 163 3.01 -7.38 17.86
C LYS A 163 4.01 -6.46 18.56
N GLU A 164 5.28 -6.48 18.13
CA GLU A 164 6.32 -5.63 18.72
C GLU A 164 6.06 -4.16 18.41
N ALA A 165 5.74 -3.81 17.14
CA ALA A 165 5.32 -2.46 16.78
C ALA A 165 4.14 -1.97 17.66
N GLY A 166 3.09 -2.78 17.75
CA GLY A 166 1.90 -2.45 18.53
C GLY A 166 2.18 -2.31 20.03
N LYS A 167 3.12 -3.08 20.60
CA LYS A 167 3.55 -2.95 21.99
C LYS A 167 4.26 -1.61 22.23
N ILE A 168 5.23 -1.27 21.37
CA ILE A 168 6.00 -0.03 21.48
C ILE A 168 5.08 1.19 21.31
N HIS A 169 4.21 1.20 20.31
CA HIS A 169 3.30 2.32 20.08
C HIS A 169 2.20 2.44 21.12
N ARG A 170 1.71 1.35 21.72
CA ARG A 170 0.79 1.45 22.89
C ARG A 170 1.49 2.09 24.08
N HIS A 171 2.73 1.70 24.37
CA HIS A 171 3.51 2.32 25.41
C HIS A 171 3.72 3.83 25.15
N LEU A 172 4.03 4.20 23.92
CA LEU A 172 4.11 5.61 23.53
C LEU A 172 2.78 6.35 23.74
N LEU A 173 1.64 5.75 23.39
CA LEU A 173 0.33 6.36 23.58
C LEU A 173 -0.11 6.46 25.07
N GLU A 174 0.45 5.63 25.95
CA GLU A 174 0.31 5.77 27.40
C GLU A 174 1.09 6.99 27.92
N LEU A 175 2.25 7.30 27.32
CA LEU A 175 3.07 8.47 27.66
C LEU A 175 2.55 9.76 27.03
N ASP A 176 2.13 9.68 25.76
CA ASP A 176 1.59 10.79 24.98
C ASP A 176 0.37 10.34 24.14
N PRO A 177 -0.86 10.48 24.65
CA PRO A 177 -2.08 10.14 23.92
C PRO A 177 -2.31 10.95 22.64
N ASN A 178 -1.58 12.08 22.47
CA ASN A 178 -1.66 12.96 21.31
C ASN A 178 -0.62 12.64 20.23
N PHE A 179 0.19 11.61 20.41
CA PHE A 179 1.07 11.14 19.36
C PHE A 179 0.27 10.35 18.31
N PHE A 180 -0.49 11.08 17.48
CA PHE A 180 -1.52 10.50 16.59
C PHE A 180 -0.99 9.46 15.65
N ASP A 181 0.20 9.65 15.08
CA ASP A 181 0.82 8.72 14.11
C ASP A 181 0.98 7.29 14.67
N ALA A 182 1.21 7.15 15.98
CA ALA A 182 1.35 5.85 16.62
C ALA A 182 0.04 5.03 16.65
N LYS A 183 -1.11 5.66 16.42
CA LYS A 183 -2.42 4.97 16.38
C LYS A 183 -2.55 4.08 15.14
N THR A 184 -1.77 4.31 14.08
CA THR A 184 -1.82 3.53 12.84
C THR A 184 -1.54 2.05 13.06
N SER A 185 -0.52 1.73 13.88
CA SER A 185 -0.11 0.34 14.16
C SER A 185 -1.15 -0.47 14.94
N THR A 186 -2.04 0.18 15.66
CA THR A 186 -3.12 -0.49 16.39
C THR A 186 -4.39 -0.58 15.56
N ALA A 187 -4.68 0.44 14.74
CA ALA A 187 -5.90 0.53 13.96
C ALA A 187 -6.07 -0.60 12.94
N VAL A 188 -5.02 -0.92 12.15
CA VAL A 188 -5.13 -1.94 11.11
C VAL A 188 -5.43 -3.33 11.66
N PRO A 189 -4.71 -3.86 12.68
CA PRO A 189 -5.06 -5.13 13.31
C PRO A 189 -6.46 -5.14 13.94
N GLU A 190 -6.87 -4.06 14.59
CA GLU A 190 -8.21 -3.92 15.19
C GLU A 190 -9.31 -4.02 14.14
N TYR A 191 -9.12 -3.36 12.98
CA TYR A 191 -10.06 -3.44 11.86
C TYR A 191 -10.15 -4.87 11.30
N VAL A 192 -9.01 -5.49 11.00
CA VAL A 192 -8.96 -6.85 10.40
C VAL A 192 -9.64 -7.87 11.32
N ILE A 193 -9.31 -7.84 12.60
CA ILE A 193 -9.91 -8.73 13.60
C ILE A 193 -11.40 -8.37 13.80
N GLY A 194 -11.73 -7.09 13.87
CA GLY A 194 -13.11 -6.61 14.00
C GLY A 194 -14.02 -6.99 12.83
N SER A 195 -13.45 -7.11 11.64
CA SER A 195 -14.16 -7.43 10.39
C SER A 195 -14.32 -8.93 10.13
N ASN A 196 -13.70 -9.81 10.94
CA ASN A 196 -13.72 -11.25 10.72
C ASN A 196 -14.13 -11.98 12.00
N ILE A 197 -15.32 -12.62 11.95
CA ILE A 197 -15.89 -13.30 13.13
C ILE A 197 -15.00 -14.43 13.67
N LEU A 198 -14.29 -15.15 12.80
CA LEU A 198 -13.38 -16.21 13.23
C LEU A 198 -12.14 -15.62 13.95
N LEU A 199 -11.60 -14.51 13.44
CA LEU A 199 -10.47 -13.83 14.07
C LEU A 199 -10.86 -13.21 15.42
N LYS A 200 -12.11 -12.80 15.60
CA LYS A 200 -12.61 -12.32 16.92
C LYS A 200 -12.50 -13.39 17.99
N PHE A 201 -12.72 -14.67 17.70
CA PHE A 201 -12.53 -15.76 18.66
C PHE A 201 -11.06 -15.95 19.04
N PHE A 202 -10.13 -15.66 18.15
CA PHE A 202 -8.70 -15.75 18.40
C PHE A 202 -8.07 -14.46 18.91
N SER A 203 -8.85 -13.39 19.07
CA SER A 203 -8.37 -12.06 19.47
C SER A 203 -7.59 -12.05 20.79
N ILE A 204 -7.98 -12.87 21.74
CA ILE A 204 -7.30 -13.01 23.04
C ILE A 204 -5.86 -13.54 22.86
N PHE A 205 -5.68 -14.55 21.98
CA PHE A 205 -4.36 -15.10 21.67
C PHE A 205 -3.50 -14.14 20.82
N LEU A 206 -4.15 -13.26 20.06
CA LEU A 206 -3.48 -12.25 19.24
C LEU A 206 -3.08 -11.02 20.07
N GLY A 207 -3.65 -10.84 21.27
CA GLY A 207 -3.43 -9.67 22.13
C GLY A 207 -3.98 -8.37 21.55
N VAL A 208 -4.97 -8.48 20.64
CA VAL A 208 -5.62 -7.33 19.98
C VAL A 208 -7.13 -7.55 20.02
N ARG A 209 -7.86 -6.56 20.54
CA ARG A 209 -9.33 -6.57 20.50
C ARG A 209 -9.80 -6.06 19.14
N GLY A 210 -10.68 -6.80 18.46
CA GLY A 210 -11.28 -6.36 17.21
C GLY A 210 -12.30 -5.24 17.44
N ASP A 211 -12.04 -4.08 16.83
CA ASP A 211 -12.92 -2.91 16.87
C ASP A 211 -12.84 -2.20 15.51
N LYS A 212 -13.78 -2.51 14.63
CA LYS A 212 -13.80 -1.96 13.26
C LYS A 212 -14.06 -0.45 13.26
N GLU A 213 -15.03 -0.01 14.03
CA GLU A 213 -15.46 1.38 14.08
C GLU A 213 -14.39 2.26 14.77
N GLY A 214 -13.84 1.78 15.87
CA GLY A 214 -12.73 2.46 16.57
C GLY A 214 -11.47 2.55 15.70
N ALA A 215 -11.18 1.51 14.91
CA ALA A 215 -10.04 1.53 13.99
C ALA A 215 -10.22 2.58 12.88
N ILE A 216 -11.43 2.70 12.31
CA ILE A 216 -11.75 3.75 11.33
C ILE A 216 -11.56 5.14 11.95
N ALA A 217 -12.10 5.36 13.16
CA ALA A 217 -11.97 6.64 13.85
C ALA A 217 -10.50 7.01 14.13
N LYS A 218 -9.67 6.02 14.52
CA LYS A 218 -8.23 6.22 14.70
C LYS A 218 -7.54 6.63 13.40
N LEU A 219 -7.82 5.94 12.29
CA LEU A 219 -7.24 6.28 10.98
C LEU A 219 -7.68 7.66 10.48
N GLU A 220 -8.94 8.05 10.73
CA GLU A 220 -9.40 9.41 10.44
C GLU A 220 -8.66 10.46 11.25
N GLU A 221 -8.45 10.19 12.53
CA GLU A 221 -7.73 11.10 13.40
C GLU A 221 -6.27 11.25 12.97
N VAL A 222 -5.59 10.14 12.65
CA VAL A 222 -4.23 10.17 12.08
C VAL A 222 -4.22 10.94 10.76
N GLY A 223 -5.18 10.68 9.87
CA GLY A 223 -5.29 11.38 8.58
C GLY A 223 -5.48 12.89 8.69
N LYS A 224 -6.02 13.38 9.83
CA LYS A 224 -6.26 14.81 10.10
C LYS A 224 -5.13 15.46 10.90
N LYS A 225 -4.54 14.75 11.85
CA LYS A 225 -3.64 15.30 12.87
C LYS A 225 -2.23 14.72 12.84
N GLY A 226 -2.03 13.58 12.16
CA GLY A 226 -0.72 12.95 12.03
C GLY A 226 0.25 13.82 11.24
N ILE A 227 1.53 13.66 11.53
CA ILE A 227 2.62 14.38 10.86
C ILE A 227 3.31 13.44 9.85
N TYR A 228 3.66 12.24 10.30
CA TYR A 228 4.46 11.29 9.53
C TYR A 228 3.63 10.32 8.68
N ARG A 229 2.42 9.99 9.16
CA ARG A 229 1.55 8.93 8.58
C ARG A 229 0.18 9.43 8.13
N ALA A 230 -0.06 10.75 8.07
CA ALA A 230 -1.36 11.28 7.69
C ALA A 230 -1.84 10.79 6.31
N THR A 231 -0.95 10.76 5.33
CA THR A 231 -1.28 10.25 3.98
C THR A 231 -1.41 8.74 3.96
N ASP A 232 -0.52 8.00 4.65
CA ASP A 232 -0.65 6.54 4.81
C ASP A 232 -1.99 6.14 5.42
N ALA A 233 -2.42 6.84 6.50
CA ALA A 233 -3.69 6.58 7.14
C ALA A 233 -4.88 6.77 6.19
N LYS A 234 -4.84 7.77 5.32
CA LYS A 234 -5.88 7.99 4.28
C LYS A 234 -5.87 6.87 3.23
N VAL A 235 -4.67 6.44 2.79
CA VAL A 235 -4.54 5.31 1.85
C VAL A 235 -5.10 4.03 2.48
N VAL A 236 -4.69 3.72 3.71
CA VAL A 236 -5.19 2.53 4.43
C VAL A 236 -6.70 2.61 4.61
N LEU A 237 -7.24 3.76 5.04
CA LEU A 237 -8.68 3.95 5.20
C LEU A 237 -9.41 3.72 3.88
N ALA A 238 -8.92 4.29 2.76
CA ALA A 238 -9.53 4.09 1.45
C ALA A 238 -9.55 2.62 1.03
N LEU A 239 -8.47 1.87 1.31
CA LEU A 239 -8.39 0.45 1.04
C LEU A 239 -9.37 -0.37 1.88
N LEU A 240 -9.48 -0.06 3.17
CA LEU A 240 -10.40 -0.74 4.09
C LEU A 240 -11.86 -0.48 3.73
N GLU A 241 -12.17 0.77 3.33
CA GLU A 241 -13.52 1.15 2.85
C GLU A 241 -13.85 0.46 1.52
N ALA A 242 -12.89 0.35 0.59
CA ALA A 242 -13.08 -0.39 -0.64
C ALA A 242 -13.30 -1.90 -0.39
N TRP A 243 -12.64 -2.45 0.62
CA TRP A 243 -12.69 -3.89 0.88
C TRP A 243 -13.98 -4.34 1.57
N LYS A 244 -14.36 -3.71 2.68
CA LYS A 244 -15.52 -4.13 3.50
C LYS A 244 -16.28 -2.96 4.11
N GLY A 245 -16.11 -1.76 3.56
CA GLY A 245 -16.74 -0.55 4.02
C GLY A 245 -17.66 0.09 3.00
N ASP A 246 -17.57 1.41 2.86
CA ASP A 246 -18.33 2.22 1.94
C ASP A 246 -17.54 2.51 0.65
N PRO A 247 -17.93 1.93 -0.51
CA PRO A 247 -17.28 2.19 -1.79
C PRO A 247 -17.25 3.68 -2.19
N LYS A 248 -18.29 4.44 -1.87
CA LYS A 248 -18.33 5.88 -2.20
C LYS A 248 -17.28 6.66 -1.42
N ARG A 249 -17.12 6.31 -0.16
CA ARG A 249 -16.09 6.90 0.69
C ARG A 249 -14.68 6.54 0.22
N ALA A 250 -14.46 5.28 -0.17
CA ALA A 250 -13.19 4.85 -0.78
C ALA A 250 -12.85 5.68 -2.02
N ILE A 251 -13.81 5.84 -2.93
CA ILE A 251 -13.66 6.65 -4.14
C ILE A 251 -13.31 8.10 -3.80
N THR A 252 -14.05 8.74 -2.89
CA THR A 252 -13.78 10.12 -2.46
C THR A 252 -12.37 10.29 -1.91
N LEU A 253 -11.90 9.33 -1.11
CA LEU A 253 -10.54 9.34 -0.56
C LEU A 253 -9.49 9.21 -1.66
N PHE A 254 -9.65 8.26 -2.61
CA PHE A 254 -8.72 8.12 -3.73
C PHE A 254 -8.71 9.34 -4.65
N GLU A 255 -9.86 9.95 -4.93
CA GLU A 255 -9.94 11.20 -5.70
C GLU A 255 -9.22 12.36 -5.00
N SER A 256 -9.36 12.48 -3.69
CA SER A 256 -8.63 13.48 -2.90
C SER A 256 -7.11 13.28 -2.98
N MET A 257 -6.64 12.03 -2.85
CA MET A 257 -5.21 11.71 -2.92
C MET A 257 -4.66 11.91 -4.34
N ARG A 258 -5.41 11.54 -5.38
CA ARG A 258 -5.08 11.81 -6.78
C ARG A 258 -4.93 13.30 -7.04
N SER A 259 -5.83 14.12 -6.52
CA SER A 259 -5.75 15.58 -6.65
C SER A 259 -4.55 16.18 -5.92
N ALA A 260 -4.20 15.64 -4.75
CA ALA A 260 -3.04 16.07 -3.97
C ALA A 260 -1.70 15.64 -4.60
N HIS A 261 -1.69 14.51 -5.29
CA HIS A 261 -0.50 13.87 -5.87
C HIS A 261 -0.74 13.46 -7.33
N PRO A 262 -0.92 14.42 -8.26
CA PRO A 262 -1.34 14.13 -9.64
C PRO A 262 -0.32 13.36 -10.47
N ARG A 263 0.93 13.27 -10.02
CA ARG A 263 1.98 12.45 -10.65
C ARG A 263 1.94 10.99 -10.22
N ASN A 264 1.19 10.68 -9.17
CA ASN A 264 1.12 9.34 -8.63
C ASN A 264 -0.01 8.55 -9.28
N PHE A 265 0.30 7.94 -10.41
CA PHE A 265 -0.64 7.11 -11.17
C PHE A 265 -1.18 5.90 -10.40
N MET A 266 -0.57 5.55 -9.23
CA MET A 266 -1.10 4.48 -8.37
C MET A 266 -2.48 4.83 -7.80
N TYR A 267 -2.77 6.12 -7.62
CA TYR A 267 -4.09 6.55 -7.19
C TYR A 267 -5.14 6.42 -8.30
N ASP A 268 -4.74 6.61 -9.56
CA ASP A 268 -5.64 6.33 -10.70
C ASP A 268 -6.00 4.86 -10.77
N ILE A 269 -5.05 3.96 -10.55
CA ILE A 269 -5.29 2.52 -10.52
C ILE A 269 -6.20 2.15 -9.36
N SER A 270 -5.89 2.64 -8.16
CA SER A 270 -6.69 2.35 -6.97
C SER A 270 -8.12 2.85 -7.13
N LEU A 271 -8.30 4.02 -7.74
CA LEU A 271 -9.60 4.61 -8.06
C LEU A 271 -10.35 3.76 -9.09
N ALA A 272 -9.68 3.34 -10.18
CA ALA A 272 -10.28 2.50 -11.20
C ALA A 272 -10.75 1.16 -10.63
N ILE A 273 -9.94 0.52 -9.76
CA ILE A 273 -10.29 -0.73 -9.08
C ILE A 273 -11.45 -0.50 -8.09
N ALA A 274 -11.46 0.61 -7.36
CA ALA A 274 -12.55 0.93 -6.47
C ALA A 274 -13.89 1.07 -7.22
N TYR A 275 -13.88 1.69 -8.40
CA TYR A 275 -15.05 1.72 -9.29
C TYR A 275 -15.43 0.31 -9.79
N GLU A 276 -14.44 -0.45 -10.29
CA GLU A 276 -14.66 -1.78 -10.87
C GLU A 276 -15.20 -2.79 -9.84
N GLU A 277 -14.50 -2.94 -8.73
CA GLU A 277 -14.73 -4.05 -7.80
C GLU A 277 -15.62 -3.68 -6.62
N ALA A 278 -15.44 -2.48 -6.04
CA ALA A 278 -16.23 -2.07 -4.88
C ALA A 278 -17.57 -1.47 -5.28
N ALA A 279 -17.56 -0.49 -6.18
CA ALA A 279 -18.78 0.20 -6.61
C ALA A 279 -19.55 -0.54 -7.73
N ARG A 280 -18.93 -1.52 -8.39
CA ARG A 280 -19.48 -2.21 -9.57
C ARG A 280 -19.87 -1.25 -10.71
N ASP A 281 -19.13 -0.14 -10.84
CA ASP A 281 -19.32 0.88 -11.88
C ASP A 281 -18.27 0.71 -12.98
N SER A 282 -18.50 -0.26 -13.89
CA SER A 282 -17.62 -0.53 -15.02
C SER A 282 -17.41 0.68 -15.95
N LYS A 283 -18.42 1.57 -16.10
CA LYS A 283 -18.28 2.77 -16.95
C LYS A 283 -17.27 3.74 -16.39
N SER A 284 -17.33 4.01 -15.09
CA SER A 284 -16.37 4.90 -14.42
C SER A 284 -14.98 4.26 -14.37
N ALA A 285 -14.88 2.95 -14.10
CA ALA A 285 -13.63 2.21 -14.14
C ALA A 285 -12.93 2.34 -15.51
N ILE A 286 -13.65 2.07 -16.62
CA ILE A 286 -13.13 2.21 -17.98
C ILE A 286 -12.60 3.63 -18.22
N ARG A 287 -13.35 4.66 -17.83
CA ARG A 287 -12.95 6.06 -18.00
C ARG A 287 -11.63 6.38 -17.30
N VAL A 288 -11.46 5.92 -16.08
CA VAL A 288 -10.23 6.13 -15.30
C VAL A 288 -9.06 5.36 -15.92
N TYR A 289 -9.25 4.08 -16.29
CA TYR A 289 -8.23 3.28 -16.97
C TYR A 289 -7.80 3.88 -18.31
N GLN A 290 -8.73 4.40 -19.11
CA GLN A 290 -8.41 5.08 -20.37
C GLN A 290 -7.63 6.38 -20.13
N GLY A 291 -7.96 7.14 -19.08
CA GLY A 291 -7.18 8.29 -18.64
C GLY A 291 -5.75 7.89 -18.30
N LEU A 292 -5.61 6.84 -17.49
CA LEU A 292 -4.31 6.32 -17.10
C LEU A 292 -3.45 5.88 -18.30
N LEU A 293 -4.03 5.20 -19.31
CA LEU A 293 -3.29 4.80 -20.53
C LEU A 293 -2.74 6.00 -21.30
N ARG A 294 -3.45 7.15 -21.34
CA ARG A 294 -2.97 8.37 -22.01
C ARG A 294 -1.80 9.01 -21.26
N ASP A 295 -1.85 8.97 -19.93
CA ASP A 295 -0.96 9.74 -19.06
C ASP A 295 0.18 8.88 -18.49
N LEU A 296 0.17 7.56 -18.76
CA LEU A 296 1.14 6.62 -18.20
C LEU A 296 2.55 6.94 -18.71
N PRO A 297 3.51 7.22 -17.81
CA PRO A 297 4.88 7.42 -18.21
C PRO A 297 5.44 6.18 -18.92
N SER A 298 6.18 6.38 -20.03
CA SER A 298 6.73 5.29 -20.86
C SER A 298 7.61 4.28 -20.10
N LYS A 299 8.02 4.61 -18.88
CA LYS A 299 8.83 3.77 -17.98
C LYS A 299 8.23 3.68 -16.58
N ALA A 300 6.91 3.64 -16.46
CA ALA A 300 6.27 3.46 -15.16
C ALA A 300 6.60 2.05 -14.61
N PRO A 301 7.40 1.91 -13.57
CA PRO A 301 7.62 0.59 -12.97
C PRO A 301 6.30 0.11 -12.34
N GLY A 302 5.96 -1.13 -12.56
CA GLY A 302 4.84 -1.76 -11.87
C GLY A 302 3.53 -1.87 -12.63
N ILE A 303 3.33 -1.10 -13.72
CA ILE A 303 2.12 -1.18 -14.54
C ILE A 303 2.47 -1.30 -15.99
N GLN A 304 1.85 -2.26 -16.63
CA GLN A 304 2.03 -2.47 -18.05
C GLN A 304 0.72 -2.10 -18.78
N PRO A 305 0.79 -1.37 -19.89
CA PRO A 305 -0.40 -1.03 -20.66
C PRO A 305 -1.29 -2.24 -20.97
N GLY A 306 -0.70 -3.40 -21.22
CA GLY A 306 -1.43 -4.64 -21.48
C GLY A 306 -2.35 -5.08 -20.34
N GLU A 307 -1.93 -4.88 -19.10
CA GLU A 307 -2.76 -5.18 -17.91
C GLU A 307 -3.96 -4.24 -17.82
N ILE A 308 -3.75 -2.95 -18.16
CA ILE A 308 -4.84 -1.97 -18.18
C ILE A 308 -5.83 -2.31 -19.28
N HIS A 309 -5.36 -2.63 -20.49
CA HIS A 309 -6.21 -3.09 -21.59
C HIS A 309 -7.02 -4.33 -21.19
N LEU A 310 -6.41 -5.30 -20.50
CA LEU A 310 -7.11 -6.49 -20.00
C LEU A 310 -8.25 -6.13 -19.03
N ARG A 311 -8.03 -5.18 -18.15
CA ARG A 311 -9.06 -4.71 -17.22
C ARG A 311 -10.18 -3.96 -17.94
N ILE A 312 -9.86 -3.09 -18.88
CA ILE A 312 -10.86 -2.39 -19.72
C ILE A 312 -11.71 -3.42 -20.48
N ALA A 313 -11.07 -4.44 -21.06
CA ALA A 313 -11.76 -5.51 -21.80
C ALA A 313 -12.75 -6.26 -20.90
N LYS A 314 -12.34 -6.64 -19.68
CA LYS A 314 -13.23 -7.30 -18.72
C LYS A 314 -14.43 -6.43 -18.34
N ASN A 315 -14.22 -5.13 -18.16
CA ASN A 315 -15.30 -4.19 -17.86
C ASN A 315 -16.26 -4.02 -19.04
N TYR A 316 -15.78 -4.00 -20.30
CA TYR A 316 -16.65 -4.02 -21.48
C TYR A 316 -17.46 -5.33 -21.58
N MET A 317 -16.87 -6.48 -21.22
CA MET A 317 -17.62 -7.73 -21.14
C MET A 317 -18.78 -7.65 -20.14
N ILE A 318 -18.55 -7.05 -18.97
CA ILE A 318 -19.60 -6.83 -17.95
C ILE A 318 -20.71 -5.93 -18.50
N LEU A 319 -20.38 -4.95 -19.34
CA LEU A 319 -21.35 -4.05 -19.98
C LEU A 319 -22.05 -4.67 -21.21
N GLY A 320 -21.67 -5.87 -21.62
CA GLY A 320 -22.22 -6.55 -22.81
C GLY A 320 -21.64 -6.05 -24.15
N ASP A 321 -20.62 -5.17 -24.12
CA ASP A 321 -19.97 -4.68 -25.33
C ASP A 321 -18.80 -5.59 -25.75
N SER A 322 -19.15 -6.72 -26.35
CA SER A 322 -18.18 -7.71 -26.80
C SER A 322 -17.27 -7.20 -27.91
N THR A 323 -17.67 -6.17 -28.67
CA THR A 323 -16.85 -5.57 -29.73
C THR A 323 -15.69 -4.77 -29.11
N GLN A 324 -15.99 -3.84 -28.23
CA GLN A 324 -14.96 -3.09 -27.51
C GLN A 324 -14.09 -3.99 -26.62
N ALA A 325 -14.69 -4.99 -25.99
CA ALA A 325 -13.93 -5.97 -25.20
C ALA A 325 -12.90 -6.70 -26.06
N PHE A 326 -13.28 -7.14 -27.26
CA PHE A 326 -12.39 -7.85 -28.18
C PHE A 326 -11.21 -6.99 -28.59
N GLU A 327 -11.44 -5.73 -28.99
CA GLU A 327 -10.39 -4.77 -29.32
C GLU A 327 -9.39 -4.60 -28.17
N GLN A 328 -9.89 -4.44 -26.96
CA GLN A 328 -9.04 -4.28 -25.79
C GLN A 328 -8.26 -5.56 -25.44
N PHE A 329 -8.84 -6.75 -25.60
CA PHE A 329 -8.12 -8.01 -25.47
C PHE A 329 -7.01 -8.14 -26.53
N GLN A 330 -7.24 -7.70 -27.77
CA GLN A 330 -6.21 -7.68 -28.80
C GLN A 330 -5.04 -6.77 -28.40
N GLN A 331 -5.32 -5.56 -27.91
CA GLN A 331 -4.29 -4.63 -27.42
C GLN A 331 -3.50 -5.25 -26.25
N ALA A 332 -4.19 -5.89 -25.30
CA ALA A 332 -3.52 -6.59 -24.20
C ALA A 332 -2.59 -7.70 -24.68
N ALA A 333 -3.02 -8.49 -25.67
CA ALA A 333 -2.22 -9.60 -26.23
C ALA A 333 -1.01 -9.14 -27.05
N GLN A 334 -1.06 -7.93 -27.64
CA GLN A 334 0.01 -7.36 -28.46
C GLN A 334 1.08 -6.64 -27.66
N THR A 335 0.84 -6.33 -26.41
CA THR A 335 1.76 -5.57 -25.57
C THR A 335 2.97 -6.43 -25.19
N ASN A 336 4.17 -6.06 -25.68
CA ASN A 336 5.41 -6.83 -25.48
C ASN A 336 5.96 -6.83 -24.04
N GLN A 337 5.47 -5.94 -23.18
CA GLN A 337 5.94 -5.75 -21.82
C GLN A 337 4.87 -6.13 -20.77
N ALA A 338 3.84 -6.84 -21.19
CA ALA A 338 2.80 -7.30 -20.28
C ALA A 338 3.35 -8.34 -19.27
N ASP A 339 2.72 -8.40 -18.12
CA ASP A 339 2.91 -9.53 -17.21
C ASP A 339 2.71 -10.83 -17.99
N PRO A 340 3.54 -11.88 -17.78
CA PRO A 340 3.45 -13.12 -18.57
C PRO A 340 2.04 -13.71 -18.69
N GLU A 341 1.20 -13.50 -17.68
CA GLU A 341 -0.17 -14.02 -17.66
C GLU A 341 -1.18 -13.13 -18.41
N THR A 342 -0.83 -11.89 -18.74
CA THR A 342 -1.74 -10.97 -19.46
C THR A 342 -2.15 -11.51 -20.83
N LYS A 343 -1.17 -12.01 -21.61
CA LYS A 343 -1.42 -12.53 -22.95
C LYS A 343 -2.33 -13.77 -22.97
N PRO A 344 -2.10 -14.82 -22.17
CA PRO A 344 -3.03 -15.95 -22.11
C PRO A 344 -4.42 -15.56 -21.57
N LEU A 345 -4.53 -14.62 -20.62
CA LEU A 345 -5.83 -14.12 -20.17
C LEU A 345 -6.58 -13.36 -21.27
N ALA A 346 -5.87 -12.57 -22.07
CA ALA A 346 -6.46 -11.90 -23.23
C ALA A 346 -6.97 -12.92 -24.27
N PHE A 347 -6.18 -13.94 -24.59
CA PHE A 347 -6.61 -15.03 -25.48
C PHE A 347 -7.81 -15.79 -24.93
N TYR A 348 -7.86 -16.03 -23.62
CA TYR A 348 -9.02 -16.66 -23.00
C TYR A 348 -10.31 -15.82 -23.15
N GLY A 349 -10.19 -14.49 -22.95
CA GLY A 349 -11.32 -13.58 -23.18
C GLY A 349 -11.78 -13.55 -24.64
N MET A 350 -10.83 -13.51 -25.59
CA MET A 350 -11.16 -13.57 -27.03
C MET A 350 -11.81 -14.89 -27.41
N ALA A 351 -11.35 -16.01 -26.84
CA ALA A 351 -11.95 -17.32 -27.07
C ALA A 351 -13.41 -17.36 -26.61
N GLY A 352 -13.71 -16.79 -25.43
CA GLY A 352 -15.07 -16.66 -24.91
C GLY A 352 -15.97 -15.84 -25.83
N ILE A 353 -15.48 -14.72 -26.36
CA ILE A 353 -16.24 -13.88 -27.30
C ILE A 353 -16.56 -14.64 -28.61
N TYR A 354 -15.59 -15.42 -29.15
CA TYR A 354 -15.87 -16.27 -30.32
C TYR A 354 -16.84 -17.38 -30.02
N GLU A 355 -16.79 -17.98 -28.82
CA GLU A 355 -17.77 -18.98 -28.37
C GLU A 355 -19.18 -18.39 -28.32
N ASP A 356 -19.35 -17.18 -27.74
CA ASP A 356 -20.63 -16.48 -27.68
C ASP A 356 -21.18 -16.10 -29.09
N ARG A 357 -20.28 -15.92 -30.07
CA ARG A 357 -20.62 -15.68 -31.49
C ARG A 357 -20.82 -16.96 -32.28
N GLU A 358 -20.79 -18.13 -31.65
CA GLU A 358 -20.88 -19.45 -32.26
C GLU A 358 -19.75 -19.77 -33.26
N ASP A 359 -18.67 -18.98 -33.29
CA ASP A 359 -17.46 -19.22 -34.08
C ASP A 359 -16.54 -20.24 -33.38
N LYS A 360 -16.95 -21.51 -33.49
CA LYS A 360 -16.25 -22.63 -32.84
C LYS A 360 -14.79 -22.78 -33.32
N ALA A 361 -14.51 -22.43 -34.56
CA ALA A 361 -13.17 -22.57 -35.12
C ALA A 361 -12.18 -21.60 -34.47
N ASN A 362 -12.52 -20.31 -34.38
CA ASN A 362 -11.71 -19.31 -33.72
C ASN A 362 -11.71 -19.50 -32.20
N ALA A 363 -12.82 -19.84 -31.58
CA ALA A 363 -12.86 -20.16 -30.14
C ALA A 363 -11.84 -21.27 -29.80
N LYS A 364 -11.88 -22.41 -30.51
CA LYS A 364 -10.94 -23.52 -30.32
C LYS A 364 -9.47 -23.10 -30.56
N LYS A 365 -9.19 -22.28 -31.56
CA LYS A 365 -7.86 -21.73 -31.84
C LYS A 365 -7.31 -20.97 -30.64
N TYR A 366 -8.06 -20.03 -30.09
CA TYR A 366 -7.61 -19.22 -28.95
C TYR A 366 -7.53 -20.03 -27.65
N TYR A 367 -8.46 -20.96 -27.40
CA TYR A 367 -8.33 -21.88 -26.25
C TYR A 367 -7.07 -22.75 -26.35
N ARG A 368 -6.65 -23.15 -27.54
CA ARG A 368 -5.40 -23.89 -27.73
C ARG A 368 -4.19 -23.07 -27.33
N LEU A 369 -4.14 -21.78 -27.72
CA LEU A 369 -3.05 -20.87 -27.33
C LEU A 369 -2.94 -20.72 -25.81
N VAL A 370 -4.06 -20.71 -25.08
CA VAL A 370 -4.06 -20.69 -23.62
C VAL A 370 -3.63 -22.04 -23.05
N ALA A 371 -4.08 -23.14 -23.63
CA ALA A 371 -3.76 -24.50 -23.17
C ALA A 371 -2.27 -24.85 -23.31
N GLU A 372 -1.60 -24.27 -24.33
CA GLU A 372 -0.18 -24.45 -24.66
C GLU A 372 0.74 -23.48 -23.87
N TYR A 373 0.17 -22.59 -23.06
CA TYR A 373 0.96 -21.67 -22.27
C TYR A 373 1.82 -22.40 -21.22
N THR A 374 3.12 -22.12 -21.22
CA THR A 374 4.14 -22.79 -20.37
C THR A 374 4.76 -21.86 -19.31
N GLY A 375 4.33 -20.61 -19.24
CA GLY A 375 4.84 -19.63 -18.26
C GLY A 375 4.25 -19.83 -16.86
N PRO A 376 4.45 -18.85 -15.96
CA PRO A 376 3.85 -18.85 -14.62
C PRO A 376 2.32 -19.02 -14.70
N THR A 377 1.77 -19.90 -13.88
CA THR A 377 0.34 -20.27 -13.98
C THR A 377 -0.47 -20.00 -12.73
N ALA A 378 0.14 -19.46 -11.68
CA ALA A 378 -0.50 -19.32 -10.38
C ALA A 378 -1.86 -18.60 -10.42
N LEU A 379 -1.97 -17.53 -11.23
CA LEU A 379 -3.18 -16.72 -11.35
C LEU A 379 -4.16 -17.20 -12.44
N ILE A 380 -3.76 -18.13 -13.31
CA ILE A 380 -4.54 -18.54 -14.50
C ILE A 380 -4.72 -20.05 -14.62
N GLN A 381 -4.51 -20.79 -13.53
CA GLN A 381 -4.64 -22.26 -13.54
C GLN A 381 -6.00 -22.75 -13.98
N ASP A 382 -7.06 -22.07 -13.54
CA ASP A 382 -8.44 -22.47 -13.89
C ASP A 382 -8.76 -22.18 -15.33
N GLU A 383 -8.31 -21.05 -15.87
CA GLU A 383 -8.43 -20.71 -17.29
C GLU A 383 -7.71 -21.73 -18.16
N ILE A 384 -6.48 -22.12 -17.78
CA ILE A 384 -5.73 -23.17 -18.50
C ILE A 384 -6.46 -24.51 -18.45
N LYS A 385 -6.97 -24.93 -17.29
CA LYS A 385 -7.74 -26.18 -17.16
C LYS A 385 -8.98 -26.16 -18.04
N ARG A 386 -9.73 -25.05 -18.06
CA ARG A 386 -10.91 -24.86 -18.88
C ARG A 386 -10.55 -24.84 -20.38
N ALA A 387 -9.48 -24.12 -20.74
CA ALA A 387 -8.99 -24.05 -22.11
C ALA A 387 -8.57 -25.43 -22.65
N LYS A 388 -7.86 -26.25 -21.86
CA LYS A 388 -7.49 -27.64 -22.24
C LYS A 388 -8.69 -28.51 -22.53
N ARG A 389 -9.84 -28.30 -21.84
CA ARG A 389 -11.08 -29.04 -22.14
C ARG A 389 -11.76 -28.55 -23.39
N LYS A 390 -11.78 -27.23 -23.63
CA LYS A 390 -12.45 -26.58 -24.76
C LYS A 390 -11.62 -26.59 -26.06
N SER A 391 -10.32 -26.85 -25.99
CA SER A 391 -9.43 -26.96 -27.16
C SER A 391 -9.42 -28.35 -27.79
N ARG A 392 -9.98 -29.38 -27.12
CA ARG A 392 -10.18 -30.73 -27.64
C ARG A 392 -11.40 -30.77 -28.58
#